data_65d5d6dde0a80adeb0445e7e4a6eab20
#
_entry.id   65d5d6dde0a80adeb0445e7e4a6eab20
#
_cell.length_a   1.000
_cell.length_b   1.000
_cell.length_c   1.000
_cell.angle_alpha   90.00
_cell.angle_beta   90.00
_cell.angle_gamma   90.00
#
_symmetry.space_group_name_H-M   'P 1'
#
loop_
_entity.id
_entity.type
_entity.pdbx_description
1 polymer ?
#
loop_
_entity_poly.entity_id
_entity_poly.type
_entity_poly.pdbx_seq_one_letter_code
_entity_poly.pdbx_strand_id
1 'polypeptide(L)'
;PYRRQRQMCIRDRSCSDDDVDNPIKGDHWMIVEDVVSLETGDEMAINPIFSSTEAENLEYIWTSSDPEILKIIEDNGTNVKVEGVKAGKAFIKVESPGETKRLSKVISVTVKQSPLRILAIGNSFSQDAVEQYLYELLKAEGIEAIIGNMYIGGCSLETHWANANGNQAKYSYRKIENGSKTTKANTTLETALKDDKWDYISLQQVSGKSGQYDTYKPYLSNLVNYVKGCATNKYMKLMLHQTWAYASYSNHTDFKNYDNDQMTMYSAIVNAVNEAASDQNISIIIPAGTAIQNGRTSFIGDNFTRLDNGDATRYYHLETTYGRYTAACVWFEKITGKNVVGNTYAPKGLDEKTIKVAQTAAHMAVQSPNTVTELVDLKKRVDSDLLAVPIYVDFGSSTITSATPWNNYTSSVSAAPLLLSDAKANATNVSVRVAGGFTSVYNGVSGEPDKVMVVDEVEFPMSAWKDGLIVSGVANAGNTEPATVEVTGLSSASKYNFTILAVRFGGSKTARTSEYTLKGKNTIGPKEIRTGLKLGTNEGEYATFEEVPYGEYITKFENVEPTADGKVVIEVVGLSGAATEGHLNALSIKQVQ
;
A
#
# COMPACT_ATOMS: atom_id res chain seq x y z
N PRO A 1 25.60 -19.95 -8.65
CA PRO A 1 26.19 -21.18 -9.10
C PRO A 1 26.16 -21.22 -10.61
N TYR A 2 27.32 -21.07 -11.18
CA TYR A 2 27.75 -21.49 -12.51
C TYR A 2 26.73 -21.34 -13.67
N ARG A 3 26.86 -20.28 -14.47
CA ARG A 3 26.49 -20.31 -15.88
C ARG A 3 27.34 -21.39 -16.55
N ARG A 4 26.75 -22.55 -16.85
CA ARG A 4 27.31 -23.51 -17.80
C ARG A 4 27.22 -22.86 -19.18
N GLN A 5 28.37 -22.53 -19.76
CA GLN A 5 28.52 -22.37 -21.18
C GLN A 5 28.04 -23.66 -21.83
N ARG A 6 26.90 -23.62 -22.50
CA ARG A 6 26.52 -24.69 -23.42
C ARG A 6 27.33 -24.47 -24.68
N GLN A 7 28.38 -25.27 -24.83
CA GLN A 7 28.88 -25.58 -26.16
C GLN A 7 27.77 -26.30 -26.93
N MET A 8 27.11 -25.57 -27.82
CA MET A 8 26.23 -26.19 -28.81
C MET A 8 27.10 -26.72 -29.94
N CYS A 9 27.24 -28.04 -29.98
CA CYS A 9 27.69 -28.71 -31.21
C CYS A 9 26.63 -28.49 -32.29
N ILE A 10 26.93 -27.65 -33.25
CA ILE A 10 26.19 -27.55 -34.51
C ILE A 10 26.54 -28.81 -35.32
N ARG A 11 25.63 -29.78 -35.33
CA ARG A 11 25.62 -30.82 -36.35
C ARG A 11 24.76 -30.31 -37.48
N ASP A 12 25.44 -29.95 -38.55
CA ASP A 12 24.91 -29.62 -39.84
C ASP A 12 24.15 -30.79 -40.46
N ARG A 13 22.98 -30.55 -40.98
CA ARG A 13 22.25 -31.48 -41.88
C ARG A 13 21.95 -30.70 -43.14
N SER A 14 22.77 -30.93 -44.11
CA SER A 14 22.47 -31.08 -45.54
C SER A 14 23.73 -30.83 -46.35
N CYS A 15 24.50 -31.85 -46.51
CA CYS A 15 25.29 -31.97 -47.75
C CYS A 15 24.64 -33.07 -48.58
N SER A 16 24.03 -32.68 -49.68
CA SER A 16 23.89 -33.57 -50.82
C SER A 16 25.29 -33.85 -51.34
N ASP A 17 25.66 -35.11 -51.36
CA ASP A 17 26.82 -35.59 -52.12
C ASP A 17 26.62 -35.20 -53.57
N ASP A 18 27.41 -34.23 -54.03
CA ASP A 18 27.94 -34.10 -55.39
C ASP A 18 28.57 -32.71 -55.48
N ASP A 19 29.84 -32.63 -55.06
CA ASP A 19 30.91 -31.82 -55.66
C ASP A 19 32.16 -31.99 -54.77
N VAL A 20 32.95 -32.99 -55.11
CA VAL A 20 34.34 -33.08 -54.67
C VAL A 20 35.13 -32.05 -55.47
N ASP A 21 34.98 -30.80 -55.12
CA ASP A 21 35.90 -29.77 -55.53
C ASP A 21 36.97 -29.58 -54.45
N ASN A 22 38.19 -29.80 -54.92
CA ASN A 22 39.48 -29.64 -54.26
C ASN A 22 39.46 -28.45 -53.28
N PRO A 23 39.89 -28.59 -52.04
CA PRO A 23 39.99 -27.46 -51.14
C PRO A 23 41.03 -26.51 -51.74
N ILE A 24 40.55 -25.33 -52.17
CA ILE A 24 41.43 -24.26 -52.62
C ILE A 24 42.32 -23.88 -51.45
N LYS A 25 43.61 -24.20 -51.57
CA LYS A 25 44.65 -23.80 -50.62
C LYS A 25 44.66 -22.27 -50.60
N GLY A 26 44.04 -21.67 -49.53
CA GLY A 26 44.17 -20.26 -49.28
C GLY A 26 42.88 -19.49 -48.88
N ASP A 27 41.76 -20.16 -48.65
CA ASP A 27 40.57 -19.45 -48.17
C ASP A 27 40.71 -19.08 -46.68
N HIS A 28 40.86 -17.81 -46.47
CA HIS A 28 40.79 -17.24 -45.13
C HIS A 28 39.33 -17.11 -44.71
N TRP A 29 39.01 -17.48 -43.48
CA TRP A 29 37.68 -17.33 -42.89
C TRP A 29 37.76 -16.74 -41.50
N MET A 30 36.65 -16.14 -41.04
CA MET A 30 36.43 -15.73 -39.67
C MET A 30 35.10 -16.27 -39.16
N ILE A 31 35.07 -16.60 -37.89
CA ILE A 31 33.87 -16.97 -37.15
C ILE A 31 33.59 -15.88 -36.15
N VAL A 32 32.36 -15.41 -36.13
CA VAL A 32 31.83 -14.49 -35.15
C VAL A 32 30.35 -14.80 -34.96
N GLU A 33 29.79 -14.48 -33.81
CA GLU A 33 28.37 -14.65 -33.57
C GLU A 33 27.53 -13.89 -34.59
N ASP A 34 26.53 -14.55 -35.20
CA ASP A 34 25.68 -13.91 -36.22
C ASP A 34 24.58 -13.02 -35.62
N VAL A 35 24.18 -13.30 -34.38
CA VAL A 35 23.13 -12.56 -33.66
C VAL A 35 23.51 -12.37 -32.19
N VAL A 36 23.47 -11.18 -31.75
CA VAL A 36 23.76 -10.80 -30.35
C VAL A 36 22.72 -9.82 -29.83
N SER A 37 22.59 -9.76 -28.51
CA SER A 37 21.68 -8.85 -27.84
C SER A 37 22.36 -8.21 -26.64
N LEU A 38 22.16 -6.91 -26.45
CA LEU A 38 22.63 -6.16 -25.28
C LEU A 38 21.54 -5.16 -24.86
N GLU A 39 21.67 -4.61 -23.67
CA GLU A 39 20.79 -3.56 -23.18
C GLU A 39 21.38 -2.17 -23.50
N THR A 40 20.53 -1.14 -23.47
CA THR A 40 21.01 0.25 -23.57
C THR A 40 21.95 0.57 -22.42
N GLY A 41 23.09 1.20 -22.73
CA GLY A 41 24.17 1.48 -21.78
C GLY A 41 25.12 0.32 -21.52
N ASP A 42 24.86 -0.87 -22.09
CA ASP A 42 25.80 -1.98 -22.00
C ASP A 42 26.86 -1.92 -23.09
N GLU A 43 28.06 -2.33 -22.72
CA GLU A 43 29.19 -2.47 -23.63
C GLU A 43 29.45 -3.97 -23.89
N MET A 44 29.84 -4.29 -25.09
CA MET A 44 30.16 -5.66 -25.49
C MET A 44 31.35 -5.68 -26.44
N ALA A 45 32.30 -6.59 -26.14
CA ALA A 45 33.39 -6.88 -27.06
C ALA A 45 32.95 -7.93 -28.09
N ILE A 46 33.25 -7.70 -29.36
CA ILE A 46 33.06 -8.63 -30.45
C ILE A 46 34.48 -9.12 -30.88
N ASN A 47 34.74 -10.39 -30.66
CA ASN A 47 36.06 -11.00 -30.86
C ASN A 47 35.96 -12.11 -31.90
N PRO A 48 36.22 -11.86 -33.17
CA PRO A 48 36.26 -12.92 -34.20
C PRO A 48 37.35 -13.96 -33.96
N ILE A 49 37.11 -15.18 -34.41
CA ILE A 49 38.12 -16.24 -34.51
C ILE A 49 38.52 -16.35 -35.97
N PHE A 50 39.80 -16.26 -36.24
CA PHE A 50 40.34 -16.28 -37.58
C PHE A 50 40.93 -17.65 -37.93
N SER A 51 40.88 -18.03 -39.21
CA SER A 51 41.34 -19.34 -39.73
C SER A 51 42.87 -19.50 -39.66
N SER A 52 43.62 -18.41 -39.68
CA SER A 52 45.07 -18.40 -39.63
C SER A 52 45.61 -17.08 -39.14
N THR A 53 46.88 -17.01 -38.76
CA THR A 53 47.57 -15.76 -38.45
C THR A 53 47.63 -14.80 -39.64
N GLU A 54 47.61 -15.30 -40.87
CA GLU A 54 47.53 -14.46 -42.07
C GLU A 54 46.17 -13.79 -42.19
N ALA A 55 45.07 -14.50 -41.87
CA ALA A 55 43.73 -13.94 -41.79
C ALA A 55 43.62 -12.89 -40.66
N GLU A 56 44.19 -13.18 -39.51
CA GLU A 56 44.18 -12.25 -38.37
C GLU A 56 44.95 -10.97 -38.68
N ASN A 57 46.01 -11.01 -39.46
CA ASN A 57 46.85 -9.85 -39.82
C ASN A 57 46.32 -9.03 -40.98
N LEU A 58 45.13 -9.35 -41.51
CA LEU A 58 44.49 -8.47 -42.51
C LEU A 58 44.01 -7.17 -41.85
N GLU A 59 43.93 -6.13 -42.66
CA GLU A 59 43.25 -4.91 -42.24
C GLU A 59 41.74 -5.14 -42.19
N TYR A 60 41.07 -4.78 -41.13
CA TYR A 60 39.63 -4.88 -40.95
C TYR A 60 39.02 -3.50 -40.69
N ILE A 61 37.86 -3.29 -41.35
CA ILE A 61 37.05 -2.10 -41.16
C ILE A 61 35.73 -2.51 -40.50
N TRP A 62 35.46 -1.93 -39.37
CA TRP A 62 34.24 -2.12 -38.62
C TRP A 62 33.26 -0.98 -38.85
N THR A 63 31.99 -1.29 -39.12
CA THR A 63 30.98 -0.28 -39.38
C THR A 63 29.68 -0.62 -38.68
N SER A 64 29.10 0.30 -37.96
CA SER A 64 27.72 0.22 -37.46
C SER A 64 26.75 0.74 -38.52
N SER A 65 25.66 0.01 -38.75
CA SER A 65 24.59 0.47 -39.65
C SER A 65 23.81 1.68 -39.09
N ASP A 66 23.79 1.83 -37.78
CA ASP A 66 23.12 2.93 -37.07
C ASP A 66 23.85 3.23 -35.73
N PRO A 67 24.76 4.21 -35.74
CA PRO A 67 25.50 4.60 -34.53
C PRO A 67 24.63 5.24 -33.43
N GLU A 68 23.38 5.65 -33.72
CA GLU A 68 22.45 6.12 -32.69
C GLU A 68 21.80 4.97 -31.91
N ILE A 69 21.77 3.76 -32.50
CA ILE A 69 21.30 2.54 -31.86
C ILE A 69 22.48 1.78 -31.24
N LEU A 70 23.57 1.60 -32.04
CA LEU A 70 24.72 0.79 -31.66
C LEU A 70 26.01 1.52 -32.07
N LYS A 71 26.76 1.98 -31.09
CA LYS A 71 27.96 2.78 -31.31
C LYS A 71 29.21 1.91 -31.15
N ILE A 72 30.17 2.05 -32.07
CA ILE A 72 31.52 1.54 -31.89
C ILE A 72 32.27 2.49 -30.97
N ILE A 73 32.79 2.01 -29.83
CA ILE A 73 33.50 2.82 -28.83
C ILE A 73 35.00 2.51 -28.81
N GLU A 74 35.41 1.32 -29.23
CA GLU A 74 36.81 0.96 -29.41
C GLU A 74 36.94 0.10 -30.68
N ASP A 75 37.91 0.40 -31.52
CA ASP A 75 38.28 -0.39 -32.69
C ASP A 75 39.77 -0.70 -32.64
N ASN A 76 40.10 -1.99 -32.47
CA ASN A 76 41.47 -2.48 -32.37
C ASN A 76 41.87 -3.21 -33.67
N GLY A 77 41.15 -3.02 -34.76
CA GLY A 77 41.34 -3.71 -36.03
C GLY A 77 40.73 -5.12 -36.01
N THR A 78 41.32 -6.09 -35.30
CA THR A 78 40.86 -7.48 -35.24
C THR A 78 39.64 -7.69 -34.33
N ASN A 79 39.33 -6.80 -33.45
CA ASN A 79 38.17 -6.84 -32.56
C ASN A 79 37.60 -5.42 -32.35
N VAL A 80 36.36 -5.36 -31.92
CA VAL A 80 35.65 -4.12 -31.68
C VAL A 80 34.88 -4.18 -30.38
N LYS A 81 34.77 -3.05 -29.70
CA LYS A 81 33.88 -2.88 -28.56
C LYS A 81 32.73 -1.95 -28.92
N VAL A 82 31.53 -2.37 -28.68
CA VAL A 82 30.30 -1.64 -29.01
C VAL A 82 29.50 -1.31 -27.77
N GLU A 83 28.75 -0.21 -27.84
CA GLU A 83 27.81 0.26 -26.82
C GLU A 83 26.40 0.32 -27.42
N GLY A 84 25.43 -0.22 -26.69
CA GLY A 84 24.01 -0.05 -26.99
C GLY A 84 23.52 1.33 -26.55
N VAL A 85 23.24 2.22 -27.51
CA VAL A 85 22.86 3.61 -27.21
C VAL A 85 21.34 3.76 -27.05
N LYS A 86 20.57 3.14 -27.95
CA LYS A 86 19.11 3.24 -28.01
C LYS A 86 18.50 1.89 -28.41
N ALA A 87 17.35 1.59 -27.82
CA ALA A 87 16.63 0.36 -28.17
C ALA A 87 16.28 0.33 -29.67
N GLY A 88 16.61 -0.79 -30.31
CA GLY A 88 16.42 -0.98 -31.75
C GLY A 88 17.22 -2.15 -32.28
N LYS A 89 17.26 -2.28 -33.60
CA LYS A 89 18.08 -3.27 -34.30
C LYS A 89 19.09 -2.54 -35.18
N ALA A 90 20.34 -2.93 -35.06
CA ALA A 90 21.42 -2.46 -35.92
C ALA A 90 22.31 -3.64 -36.32
N PHE A 91 23.20 -3.42 -37.28
CA PHE A 91 24.16 -4.41 -37.72
C PHE A 91 25.58 -3.87 -37.51
N ILE A 92 26.48 -4.72 -37.05
CA ILE A 92 27.91 -4.48 -37.16
C ILE A 92 28.42 -5.25 -38.37
N LYS A 93 29.02 -4.56 -39.28
CA LYS A 93 29.71 -5.12 -40.43
C LYS A 93 31.21 -5.07 -40.19
N VAL A 94 31.89 -6.18 -40.39
CA VAL A 94 33.32 -6.26 -40.45
C VAL A 94 33.72 -6.71 -41.86
N GLU A 95 34.67 -6.01 -42.46
CA GLU A 95 35.18 -6.39 -43.78
C GLU A 95 36.68 -6.11 -43.92
N SER A 96 37.37 -6.96 -44.66
CA SER A 96 38.73 -6.73 -45.12
C SER A 96 38.67 -6.16 -46.55
N PRO A 97 39.22 -4.93 -46.81
CA PRO A 97 39.08 -4.24 -48.09
C PRO A 97 39.91 -4.79 -49.26
N GLY A 98 40.70 -5.81 -49.05
CA GLY A 98 41.59 -6.36 -50.10
C GLY A 98 40.86 -7.02 -51.29
N GLU A 99 41.34 -6.79 -52.52
CA GLU A 99 40.73 -7.35 -53.74
C GLU A 99 40.83 -8.89 -53.86
N THR A 100 41.87 -9.50 -53.31
CA THR A 100 42.20 -10.92 -53.52
C THR A 100 41.89 -11.83 -52.30
N LYS A 101 41.58 -11.26 -51.13
CA LYS A 101 41.30 -12.01 -49.91
C LYS A 101 40.21 -11.32 -49.06
N ARG A 102 39.06 -11.05 -49.68
CA ARG A 102 38.00 -10.33 -49.03
C ARG A 102 37.23 -11.20 -48.03
N LEU A 103 37.30 -10.83 -46.77
CA LEU A 103 36.44 -11.38 -45.73
C LEU A 103 35.38 -10.34 -45.36
N SER A 104 34.13 -10.78 -45.18
CA SER A 104 33.05 -9.90 -44.73
C SER A 104 32.08 -10.70 -43.90
N LYS A 105 31.68 -10.13 -42.79
CA LYS A 105 30.62 -10.66 -41.91
C LYS A 105 29.69 -9.54 -41.44
N VAL A 106 28.43 -9.88 -41.25
CA VAL A 106 27.42 -9.01 -40.68
C VAL A 106 26.86 -9.65 -39.43
N ILE A 107 26.87 -8.93 -38.34
CA ILE A 107 26.39 -9.35 -37.03
C ILE A 107 25.11 -8.56 -36.74
N SER A 108 24.00 -9.25 -36.56
CA SER A 108 22.74 -8.62 -36.19
C SER A 108 22.73 -8.35 -34.69
N VAL A 109 22.60 -7.10 -34.30
CA VAL A 109 22.56 -6.68 -32.91
C VAL A 109 21.18 -6.14 -32.57
N THR A 110 20.57 -6.70 -31.54
CA THR A 110 19.35 -6.16 -30.93
C THR A 110 19.70 -5.46 -29.64
N VAL A 111 19.54 -4.14 -29.63
CA VAL A 111 19.64 -3.35 -28.39
C VAL A 111 18.26 -3.27 -27.77
N LYS A 112 18.13 -3.83 -26.56
CA LYS A 112 16.90 -3.78 -25.76
C LYS A 112 16.95 -2.56 -24.84
N GLN A 113 15.79 -1.96 -24.57
CA GLN A 113 15.71 -0.95 -23.51
C GLN A 113 16.08 -1.61 -22.17
N SER A 114 17.05 -1.00 -21.49
CA SER A 114 17.41 -1.45 -20.14
C SER A 114 16.23 -1.22 -19.20
N PRO A 115 15.83 -2.21 -18.40
CA PRO A 115 14.81 -2.01 -17.38
C PRO A 115 15.29 -1.03 -16.32
N LEU A 116 14.37 -0.28 -15.74
CA LEU A 116 14.62 0.58 -14.60
C LEU A 116 14.82 -0.29 -13.34
N ARG A 117 15.96 -0.19 -12.68
CA ARG A 117 16.34 -1.05 -11.56
C ARG A 117 16.29 -0.30 -10.23
N ILE A 118 15.38 -0.71 -9.35
CA ILE A 118 15.10 -0.07 -8.07
C ILE A 118 15.32 -1.07 -6.94
N LEU A 119 16.13 -0.73 -5.93
CA LEU A 119 16.30 -1.52 -4.71
C LEU A 119 15.85 -0.72 -3.50
N ALA A 120 14.88 -1.23 -2.75
CA ALA A 120 14.52 -0.71 -1.44
C ALA A 120 15.24 -1.51 -0.34
N ILE A 121 15.85 -0.82 0.61
CA ILE A 121 16.44 -1.40 1.83
C ILE A 121 15.60 -0.88 2.99
N GLY A 122 14.75 -1.76 3.56
CA GLY A 122 13.79 -1.31 4.55
C GLY A 122 13.08 -2.45 5.30
N ASN A 123 11.84 -2.23 5.59
CA ASN A 123 11.00 -3.10 6.41
C ASN A 123 9.59 -3.21 5.80
N SER A 124 8.56 -3.42 6.64
CA SER A 124 7.18 -3.48 6.18
C SER A 124 6.69 -2.21 5.47
N PHE A 125 7.27 -1.04 5.76
CA PHE A 125 6.92 0.20 5.09
C PHE A 125 7.46 0.26 3.64
N SER A 126 8.67 -0.24 3.38
CA SER A 126 9.10 -0.42 1.99
C SER A 126 8.27 -1.47 1.26
N GLN A 127 7.88 -2.55 1.95
CA GLN A 127 6.96 -3.55 1.40
C GLN A 127 5.64 -2.91 0.93
N ASP A 128 5.01 -2.11 1.81
CA ASP A 128 3.75 -1.44 1.51
C ASP A 128 3.87 -0.49 0.30
N ALA A 129 5.04 0.16 0.14
CA ALA A 129 5.24 1.15 -0.90
C ALA A 129 5.62 0.58 -2.27
N VAL A 130 6.47 -0.48 -2.34
CA VAL A 130 7.09 -0.87 -3.62
C VAL A 130 6.68 -2.25 -4.14
N GLU A 131 6.16 -3.16 -3.29
CA GLU A 131 6.01 -4.57 -3.69
C GLU A 131 4.71 -4.89 -4.41
N GLN A 132 3.69 -4.03 -4.36
CA GLN A 132 2.36 -4.39 -4.82
C GLN A 132 1.95 -3.68 -6.12
N TYR A 133 2.21 -2.38 -6.28
CA TYR A 133 1.64 -1.59 -7.36
C TYR A 133 2.66 -0.81 -8.20
N LEU A 134 3.89 -0.62 -7.71
CA LEU A 134 4.89 0.18 -8.41
C LEU A 134 5.27 -0.39 -9.77
N TYR A 135 5.42 -1.72 -9.87
CA TYR A 135 5.73 -2.39 -11.14
C TYR A 135 4.64 -2.12 -12.20
N GLU A 136 3.38 -2.25 -11.82
CA GLU A 136 2.26 -2.07 -12.76
C GLU A 136 2.09 -0.62 -13.19
N LEU A 137 2.35 0.35 -12.30
CA LEU A 137 2.38 1.78 -12.65
C LEU A 137 3.46 2.10 -13.69
N LEU A 138 4.67 1.55 -13.50
CA LEU A 138 5.77 1.71 -14.45
C LEU A 138 5.45 1.05 -15.79
N LYS A 139 4.92 -0.16 -15.76
CA LYS A 139 4.52 -0.91 -16.96
C LYS A 139 3.43 -0.22 -17.75
N ALA A 140 2.46 0.42 -17.10
CA ALA A 140 1.40 1.19 -17.76
C ALA A 140 1.95 2.37 -18.58
N GLU A 141 3.14 2.87 -18.22
CA GLU A 141 3.87 3.91 -18.95
C GLU A 141 4.92 3.36 -19.94
N GLY A 142 4.88 2.04 -20.18
CA GLY A 142 5.84 1.37 -21.07
C GLY A 142 7.26 1.29 -20.52
N ILE A 143 7.43 1.40 -19.20
CA ILE A 143 8.72 1.30 -18.52
C ILE A 143 8.87 -0.10 -17.94
N GLU A 144 9.74 -0.91 -18.53
CA GLU A 144 10.15 -2.17 -17.93
C GLU A 144 10.96 -1.91 -16.67
N ALA A 145 10.71 -2.68 -15.60
CA ALA A 145 11.36 -2.47 -14.32
C ALA A 145 11.74 -3.76 -13.60
N ILE A 146 12.79 -3.67 -12.80
CA ILE A 146 13.20 -4.67 -11.81
C ILE A 146 13.14 -3.98 -10.44
N ILE A 147 12.34 -4.52 -9.53
CA ILE A 147 12.16 -3.94 -8.20
C ILE A 147 12.62 -4.96 -7.16
N GLY A 148 13.67 -4.61 -6.42
CA GLY A 148 14.17 -5.36 -5.28
C GLY A 148 13.72 -4.76 -3.96
N ASN A 149 13.45 -5.60 -2.95
CA ASN A 149 13.24 -5.16 -1.58
C ASN A 149 14.03 -6.05 -0.60
N MET A 150 14.98 -5.44 0.13
CA MET A 150 15.71 -6.07 1.22
C MET A 150 14.93 -5.90 2.52
N TYR A 151 14.09 -6.89 2.80
CA TYR A 151 13.10 -6.84 3.86
C TYR A 151 13.54 -7.54 5.14
N ILE A 152 13.38 -6.84 6.26
CA ILE A 152 13.31 -7.40 7.62
C ILE A 152 12.20 -6.64 8.35
N GLY A 153 11.22 -7.35 8.93
CA GLY A 153 10.12 -6.72 9.69
C GLY A 153 10.62 -5.85 10.83
N GLY A 154 10.14 -4.60 10.92
CA GLY A 154 10.53 -3.66 11.99
C GLY A 154 12.00 -3.25 12.00
N CYS A 155 12.76 -3.45 10.93
CA CYS A 155 14.19 -3.17 10.88
C CYS A 155 14.49 -1.67 10.92
N SER A 156 15.36 -1.27 11.86
CA SER A 156 15.90 0.09 11.96
C SER A 156 17.19 0.25 11.17
N LEU A 157 17.63 1.48 10.90
CA LEU A 157 18.95 1.76 10.30
C LEU A 157 20.08 1.15 11.11
N GLU A 158 20.00 1.17 12.44
CA GLU A 158 20.95 0.50 13.33
C GLU A 158 21.04 -1.01 13.04
N THR A 159 19.90 -1.69 12.92
CA THR A 159 19.83 -3.12 12.61
C THR A 159 20.33 -3.41 11.20
N HIS A 160 19.96 -2.58 10.22
CA HIS A 160 20.50 -2.69 8.87
C HIS A 160 22.02 -2.58 8.85
N TRP A 161 22.59 -1.60 9.58
CA TRP A 161 24.04 -1.44 9.69
C TRP A 161 24.70 -2.63 10.37
N ALA A 162 24.16 -3.12 11.48
CA ALA A 162 24.70 -4.29 12.17
C ALA A 162 24.76 -5.53 11.24
N ASN A 163 23.70 -5.75 10.45
CA ASN A 163 23.66 -6.84 9.48
C ASN A 163 24.63 -6.64 8.31
N ALA A 164 24.76 -5.41 7.79
CA ALA A 164 25.68 -5.09 6.71
C ALA A 164 27.14 -5.24 7.16
N ASN A 165 27.51 -4.65 8.30
CA ASN A 165 28.85 -4.68 8.85
C ASN A 165 29.31 -6.10 9.21
N GLY A 166 28.38 -6.94 9.68
CA GLY A 166 28.64 -8.36 9.97
C GLY A 166 28.42 -9.30 8.78
N ASN A 167 28.10 -8.80 7.60
CA ASN A 167 27.69 -9.55 6.40
C ASN A 167 26.66 -10.66 6.71
N GLN A 168 25.64 -10.33 7.51
CA GLN A 168 24.67 -11.28 8.03
C GLN A 168 23.56 -11.58 7.03
N ALA A 169 23.30 -12.87 6.79
CA ALA A 169 22.24 -13.35 5.89
C ALA A 169 20.87 -13.34 6.60
N LYS A 170 20.35 -12.13 6.95
CA LYS A 170 19.11 -11.96 7.72
C LYS A 170 17.94 -11.49 6.88
N TYR A 171 18.16 -11.06 5.65
CA TYR A 171 17.12 -10.48 4.81
C TYR A 171 16.30 -11.52 4.08
N SER A 172 15.01 -11.20 3.92
CA SER A 172 14.17 -11.73 2.86
C SER A 172 14.36 -10.84 1.64
N TYR A 173 15.15 -11.27 0.68
CA TYR A 173 15.32 -10.57 -0.59
C TYR A 173 14.16 -10.90 -1.52
N ARG A 174 13.35 -9.92 -1.81
CA ARG A 174 12.16 -10.02 -2.66
C ARG A 174 12.42 -9.24 -3.93
N LYS A 175 12.26 -9.89 -5.09
CA LYS A 175 12.54 -9.29 -6.40
C LYS A 175 11.33 -9.47 -7.31
N ILE A 176 10.87 -8.38 -7.91
CA ILE A 176 9.83 -8.36 -8.93
C ILE A 176 10.52 -8.13 -10.26
N GLU A 177 10.39 -9.08 -11.17
CA GLU A 177 10.95 -9.04 -12.49
C GLU A 177 9.95 -9.67 -13.47
N ASN A 178 9.70 -9.04 -14.61
CA ASN A 178 8.68 -9.46 -15.58
C ASN A 178 7.28 -9.67 -14.95
N GLY A 179 6.91 -8.86 -13.96
CA GLY A 179 5.65 -8.96 -13.23
C GLY A 179 5.57 -10.12 -12.23
N SER A 180 6.61 -10.90 -12.08
CA SER A 180 6.65 -12.04 -11.15
C SER A 180 7.51 -11.74 -9.94
N LYS A 181 6.95 -11.97 -8.74
CA LYS A 181 7.65 -11.79 -7.48
C LYS A 181 8.34 -13.08 -7.04
N THR A 182 9.63 -13.01 -6.80
CA THR A 182 10.42 -14.07 -6.18
C THR A 182 10.86 -13.66 -4.78
N THR A 183 11.15 -14.64 -3.93
CA THR A 183 11.62 -14.40 -2.56
C THR A 183 12.76 -15.35 -2.23
N LYS A 184 13.90 -14.79 -1.83
CA LYS A 184 15.06 -15.54 -1.36
C LYS A 184 15.33 -15.19 0.10
N ALA A 185 15.11 -16.13 1.00
CA ALA A 185 15.41 -15.96 2.42
C ALA A 185 16.93 -16.03 2.67
N ASN A 186 17.33 -15.60 3.85
CA ASN A 186 18.72 -15.67 4.32
C ASN A 186 19.71 -15.07 3.32
N THR A 187 19.42 -13.88 2.83
CA THR A 187 20.28 -13.13 1.90
C THR A 187 21.05 -12.04 2.65
N THR A 188 22.29 -11.80 2.28
CA THR A 188 23.07 -10.64 2.79
C THR A 188 22.77 -9.40 1.98
N LEU A 189 22.97 -8.22 2.55
CA LEU A 189 22.81 -6.95 1.82
C LEU A 189 23.78 -6.87 0.65
N GLU A 190 25.03 -7.32 0.83
CA GLU A 190 26.04 -7.36 -0.22
C GLU A 190 25.59 -8.19 -1.44
N THR A 191 25.00 -9.37 -1.19
CA THR A 191 24.50 -10.23 -2.26
C THR A 191 23.46 -9.51 -3.12
N ALA A 192 22.52 -8.81 -2.50
CA ALA A 192 21.47 -8.11 -3.24
C ALA A 192 22.00 -6.86 -3.97
N LEU A 193 22.93 -6.12 -3.37
CA LEU A 193 23.57 -4.96 -4.00
C LEU A 193 24.37 -5.35 -5.25
N LYS A 194 24.92 -6.56 -5.29
CA LYS A 194 25.68 -7.10 -6.43
C LYS A 194 24.84 -7.89 -7.42
N ASP A 195 23.58 -8.18 -7.11
CA ASP A 195 22.69 -9.02 -7.93
C ASP A 195 22.28 -8.34 -9.25
N ASP A 196 22.26 -7.00 -9.24
CA ASP A 196 21.88 -6.23 -10.43
C ASP A 196 22.62 -4.88 -10.48
N LYS A 197 22.48 -4.16 -11.62
CA LYS A 197 23.00 -2.79 -11.79
C LYS A 197 21.93 -1.78 -11.34
N TRP A 198 21.68 -1.68 -10.05
CA TRP A 198 20.63 -0.82 -9.48
C TRP A 198 20.82 0.65 -9.89
N ASP A 199 19.76 1.26 -10.46
CA ASP A 199 19.76 2.69 -10.81
C ASP A 199 19.41 3.55 -9.60
N TYR A 200 18.49 3.04 -8.75
CA TYR A 200 18.03 3.70 -7.55
C TYR A 200 18.10 2.75 -6.36
N ILE A 201 18.65 3.23 -5.25
CA ILE A 201 18.71 2.49 -3.99
C ILE A 201 18.15 3.37 -2.88
N SER A 202 17.11 2.92 -2.18
CA SER A 202 16.51 3.66 -1.07
C SER A 202 16.87 3.09 0.28
N LEU A 203 17.01 3.98 1.25
CA LEU A 203 17.12 3.69 2.67
C LEU A 203 15.95 4.34 3.41
N GLN A 204 15.56 3.77 4.55
CA GLN A 204 14.53 4.32 5.43
C GLN A 204 14.80 3.99 6.89
N GLN A 205 14.28 4.80 7.81
CA GLN A 205 14.26 4.47 9.23
C GLN A 205 12.99 3.66 9.56
N VAL A 206 13.00 2.90 10.66
CA VAL A 206 11.80 2.26 11.19
C VAL A 206 10.78 3.30 11.65
N SER A 207 9.50 3.05 11.45
CA SER A 207 8.42 4.04 11.62
C SER A 207 8.44 4.76 12.98
N GLY A 208 8.59 4.04 14.08
CA GLY A 208 8.60 4.62 15.42
C GLY A 208 9.79 5.55 15.69
N LYS A 209 10.89 5.42 14.95
CA LYS A 209 12.10 6.26 15.06
C LYS A 209 12.24 7.27 13.91
N SER A 210 11.37 7.23 12.92
CA SER A 210 11.55 7.98 11.67
C SER A 210 11.52 9.51 11.82
N GLY A 211 10.85 10.02 12.86
CA GLY A 211 10.90 11.44 13.24
C GLY A 211 11.98 11.80 14.25
N GLN A 212 12.85 10.86 14.64
CA GLN A 212 13.90 11.05 15.63
C GLN A 212 15.27 11.08 14.93
N TYR A 213 15.71 12.27 14.48
CA TYR A 213 16.91 12.43 13.68
C TYR A 213 18.17 11.80 14.29
N ASP A 214 18.38 11.90 15.60
CA ASP A 214 19.56 11.31 16.26
C ASP A 214 19.66 9.79 16.07
N THR A 215 18.54 9.11 15.81
CA THR A 215 18.52 7.65 15.55
C THR A 215 19.04 7.27 14.17
N TYR A 216 19.25 8.25 13.28
CA TYR A 216 19.90 8.03 11.98
C TYR A 216 21.40 7.94 12.10
N LYS A 217 21.97 8.53 13.14
CA LYS A 217 23.42 8.63 13.39
C LYS A 217 23.95 7.48 14.25
N PRO A 218 25.12 6.91 13.93
CA PRO A 218 25.91 7.09 12.71
C PRO A 218 25.48 6.15 11.59
N TYR A 219 24.39 5.43 11.76
CA TYR A 219 24.00 4.25 10.99
C TYR A 219 23.72 4.58 9.52
N LEU A 220 23.07 5.71 9.24
CA LEU A 220 22.77 6.11 7.86
C LEU A 220 24.05 6.39 7.08
N SER A 221 24.99 7.14 7.64
CA SER A 221 26.28 7.42 7.01
C SER A 221 27.05 6.14 6.70
N ASN A 222 27.08 5.20 7.65
CA ASN A 222 27.74 3.92 7.48
C ASN A 222 27.09 3.09 6.37
N LEU A 223 25.75 3.05 6.32
CA LEU A 223 25.01 2.34 5.27
C LEU A 223 25.19 2.98 3.90
N VAL A 224 25.19 4.31 3.80
CA VAL A 224 25.48 5.04 2.56
C VAL A 224 26.84 4.67 1.99
N ASN A 225 27.87 4.66 2.85
CA ASN A 225 29.22 4.27 2.43
C ASN A 225 29.29 2.80 2.03
N TYR A 226 28.62 1.91 2.78
CA TYR A 226 28.56 0.49 2.46
C TYR A 226 27.87 0.22 1.12
N VAL A 227 26.72 0.85 0.87
CA VAL A 227 25.98 0.74 -0.39
C VAL A 227 26.83 1.23 -1.56
N LYS A 228 27.47 2.41 -1.44
CA LYS A 228 28.37 2.94 -2.47
C LYS A 228 29.57 2.03 -2.75
N GLY A 229 30.06 1.33 -1.73
CA GLY A 229 31.18 0.40 -1.86
C GLY A 229 30.81 -0.94 -2.50
N CYS A 230 29.54 -1.39 -2.36
CA CYS A 230 29.08 -2.69 -2.86
C CYS A 230 28.32 -2.61 -4.18
N ALA A 231 27.65 -1.49 -4.49
CA ALA A 231 26.85 -1.33 -5.69
C ALA A 231 27.70 -1.44 -6.97
N THR A 232 27.19 -2.17 -7.95
CA THR A 232 27.87 -2.41 -9.23
C THR A 232 27.70 -1.24 -10.22
N ASN A 233 26.63 -0.46 -10.09
CA ASN A 233 26.39 0.74 -10.89
C ASN A 233 27.02 1.98 -10.22
N LYS A 234 28.06 2.55 -10.79
CA LYS A 234 28.73 3.77 -10.28
C LYS A 234 27.84 5.02 -10.33
N TYR A 235 26.82 5.00 -11.17
CA TYR A 235 25.89 6.13 -11.39
C TYR A 235 24.58 5.98 -10.60
N MET A 236 24.49 4.96 -9.74
CA MET A 236 23.29 4.73 -8.92
C MET A 236 22.98 5.97 -8.06
N LYS A 237 21.69 6.23 -7.91
CA LYS A 237 21.18 7.34 -7.11
C LYS A 237 20.64 6.82 -5.78
N LEU A 238 21.15 7.39 -4.69
CA LEU A 238 20.62 7.12 -3.35
C LEU A 238 19.36 7.95 -3.12
N MET A 239 18.40 7.34 -2.40
CA MET A 239 17.14 7.94 -2.02
C MET A 239 16.87 7.71 -0.54
N LEU A 240 16.13 8.62 0.10
CA LEU A 240 15.50 8.38 1.39
C LEU A 240 13.98 8.23 1.20
N HIS A 241 13.44 7.14 1.74
CA HIS A 241 12.00 6.93 1.80
C HIS A 241 11.46 7.59 3.08
N GLN A 242 10.72 8.68 2.92
CA GLN A 242 9.99 9.33 4.00
C GLN A 242 8.77 8.47 4.35
N THR A 243 8.77 7.88 5.54
CA THR A 243 7.65 7.07 6.03
C THR A 243 6.47 7.98 6.42
N TRP A 244 5.33 7.38 6.73
CA TRP A 244 4.10 8.10 7.10
C TRP A 244 3.85 8.05 8.60
N ALA A 245 3.11 9.05 9.11
CA ALA A 245 2.63 9.06 10.47
C ALA A 245 1.53 8.00 10.69
N TYR A 246 1.41 7.52 11.91
CA TYR A 246 0.35 6.59 12.32
C TYR A 246 -1.03 7.24 12.22
N ALA A 247 -2.10 6.44 12.26
CA ALA A 247 -3.45 6.98 12.40
C ALA A 247 -3.60 7.76 13.72
N SER A 248 -4.47 8.75 13.75
CA SER A 248 -4.71 9.57 14.95
C SER A 248 -5.21 8.77 16.16
N TYR A 249 -5.81 7.62 15.91
CA TYR A 249 -6.32 6.66 16.92
C TYR A 249 -5.42 5.44 17.11
N SER A 250 -4.18 5.47 16.63
CA SER A 250 -3.22 4.38 16.79
C SER A 250 -2.83 4.18 18.25
N ASN A 251 -2.78 2.93 18.69
CA ASN A 251 -2.24 2.55 20.01
C ASN A 251 -0.83 1.96 19.92
N HIS A 252 -0.09 2.24 18.84
CA HIS A 252 1.29 1.80 18.72
C HIS A 252 2.15 2.41 19.82
N THR A 253 2.95 1.58 20.51
CA THR A 253 3.74 2.02 21.66
C THR A 253 4.71 3.17 21.39
N ASP A 254 5.22 3.27 20.17
CA ASP A 254 6.14 4.34 19.79
C ASP A 254 5.43 5.65 19.43
N PHE A 255 4.09 5.66 19.34
CA PHE A 255 3.32 6.86 19.03
C PHE A 255 3.46 7.91 20.15
N LYS A 256 3.64 7.45 21.39
CA LYS A 256 3.96 8.33 22.54
C LYS A 256 5.21 9.20 22.36
N ASN A 257 6.16 8.79 21.49
CA ASN A 257 7.34 9.60 21.17
C ASN A 257 7.00 10.89 20.42
N TYR A 258 5.74 11.00 19.99
CA TYR A 258 5.15 12.12 19.25
C TYR A 258 3.85 12.62 19.92
N ASP A 259 3.78 12.50 21.25
CA ASP A 259 2.63 12.94 22.08
C ASP A 259 1.29 12.26 21.68
N ASN A 260 1.33 11.10 21.04
CA ASN A 260 0.21 10.42 20.40
C ASN A 260 -0.56 11.33 19.43
N ASP A 261 0.12 12.28 18.81
CA ASP A 261 -0.44 13.21 17.84
C ASP A 261 0.11 12.96 16.43
N GLN A 262 -0.79 12.81 15.48
CA GLN A 262 -0.47 12.47 14.10
C GLN A 262 0.32 13.58 13.39
N MET A 263 -0.05 14.84 13.61
CA MET A 263 0.60 15.95 12.95
C MET A 263 1.97 16.25 13.55
N THR A 264 2.13 16.05 14.85
CA THR A 264 3.43 16.09 15.54
C THR A 264 4.35 15.02 14.96
N MET A 265 3.87 13.78 14.82
CA MET A 265 4.64 12.69 14.20
C MET A 265 5.01 13.01 12.74
N TYR A 266 4.05 13.48 11.93
CA TYR A 266 4.28 13.85 10.54
C TYR A 266 5.37 14.93 10.41
N SER A 267 5.24 16.00 11.18
CA SER A 267 6.19 17.11 11.14
C SER A 267 7.59 16.70 11.57
N ALA A 268 7.69 15.84 12.60
CA ALA A 268 8.96 15.28 13.05
C ALA A 268 9.61 14.41 11.96
N ILE A 269 8.84 13.56 11.26
CA ILE A 269 9.34 12.73 10.16
C ILE A 269 9.87 13.60 9.02
N VAL A 270 9.12 14.61 8.59
CA VAL A 270 9.56 15.53 7.53
C VAL A 270 10.88 16.18 7.89
N ASN A 271 10.99 16.73 9.10
CA ASN A 271 12.20 17.40 9.58
C ASN A 271 13.39 16.44 9.63
N ALA A 272 13.23 15.27 10.26
CA ALA A 272 14.32 14.30 10.43
C ALA A 272 14.84 13.77 9.09
N VAL A 273 13.94 13.48 8.13
CA VAL A 273 14.34 12.97 6.82
C VAL A 273 15.05 14.04 6.00
N ASN A 274 14.59 15.30 6.04
CA ASN A 274 15.28 16.40 5.34
C ASN A 274 16.68 16.66 5.91
N GLU A 275 16.82 16.66 7.24
CA GLU A 275 18.12 16.82 7.91
C GLU A 275 19.06 15.65 7.56
N ALA A 276 18.57 14.42 7.62
CA ALA A 276 19.32 13.22 7.26
C ALA A 276 19.74 13.22 5.77
N ALA A 277 18.88 13.67 4.87
CA ALA A 277 19.19 13.80 3.45
C ALA A 277 20.29 14.84 3.21
N SER A 278 20.19 16.00 3.87
CA SER A 278 21.18 17.07 3.81
C SER A 278 22.56 16.59 4.28
N ASP A 279 22.63 15.94 5.44
CA ASP A 279 23.87 15.43 6.01
C ASP A 279 24.60 14.40 5.12
N GLN A 280 23.84 13.62 4.37
CA GLN A 280 24.38 12.57 3.50
C GLN A 280 24.48 13.00 2.02
N ASN A 281 24.17 14.25 1.69
CA ASN A 281 24.07 14.76 0.32
C ASN A 281 23.17 13.88 -0.56
N ILE A 282 22.04 13.40 -0.02
CA ILE A 282 21.02 12.65 -0.75
C ILE A 282 19.99 13.64 -1.29
N SER A 283 19.93 13.80 -2.61
CA SER A 283 19.05 14.78 -3.27
C SER A 283 17.63 14.27 -3.50
N ILE A 284 17.39 12.98 -3.36
CA ILE A 284 16.09 12.37 -3.65
C ILE A 284 15.44 11.88 -2.37
N ILE A 285 14.36 12.54 -1.98
CA ILE A 285 13.45 12.08 -0.92
C ILE A 285 12.16 11.63 -1.61
N ILE A 286 11.68 10.44 -1.25
CA ILE A 286 10.37 9.93 -1.68
C ILE A 286 9.34 10.37 -0.62
N PRO A 287 8.50 11.37 -0.87
CA PRO A 287 7.65 11.98 0.15
C PRO A 287 6.35 11.19 0.39
N ALA A 288 6.47 9.88 0.66
CA ALA A 288 5.31 9.01 0.86
C ALA A 288 4.49 9.44 2.08
N GLY A 289 5.16 9.86 3.17
CA GLY A 289 4.48 10.39 4.36
C GLY A 289 3.62 11.61 4.05
N THR A 290 4.11 12.54 3.24
CA THR A 290 3.36 13.71 2.80
C THR A 290 2.18 13.33 1.91
N ALA A 291 2.35 12.37 1.00
CA ALA A 291 1.24 11.90 0.16
C ALA A 291 0.11 11.26 0.97
N ILE A 292 0.46 10.42 1.94
CA ILE A 292 -0.55 9.85 2.84
C ILE A 292 -1.25 10.94 3.64
N GLN A 293 -0.52 11.96 4.12
CA GLN A 293 -1.12 13.07 4.85
C GLN A 293 -2.02 13.94 3.95
N ASN A 294 -1.63 14.19 2.68
CA ASN A 294 -2.50 14.83 1.70
C ASN A 294 -3.79 14.03 1.48
N GLY A 295 -3.67 12.71 1.28
CA GLY A 295 -4.80 11.81 1.10
C GLY A 295 -5.79 11.87 2.28
N ARG A 296 -5.30 11.98 3.51
CA ARG A 296 -6.12 12.12 4.72
C ARG A 296 -7.00 13.38 4.73
N THR A 297 -6.67 14.39 3.94
CA THR A 297 -7.52 15.60 3.81
C THR A 297 -8.72 15.38 2.90
N SER A 298 -8.82 14.24 2.21
CA SER A 298 -9.94 13.87 1.35
C SER A 298 -11.09 13.21 2.13
N PHE A 299 -12.14 12.80 1.41
CA PHE A 299 -13.26 12.03 1.98
C PHE A 299 -12.85 10.68 2.59
N ILE A 300 -11.68 10.14 2.23
CA ILE A 300 -11.16 8.90 2.81
C ILE A 300 -10.76 9.10 4.28
N GLY A 301 -10.32 10.32 4.61
CA GLY A 301 -9.92 10.67 5.97
C GLY A 301 -8.76 9.82 6.46
N ASP A 302 -8.75 9.47 7.75
CA ASP A 302 -7.66 8.75 8.39
C ASP A 302 -7.69 7.22 8.14
N ASN A 303 -8.34 6.78 7.05
CA ASN A 303 -8.38 5.37 6.64
C ASN A 303 -7.15 4.90 5.85
N PHE A 304 -6.22 5.78 5.52
CA PHE A 304 -5.00 5.39 4.78
C PHE A 304 -4.12 4.40 5.53
N THR A 305 -4.21 4.36 6.85
CA THR A 305 -3.56 3.37 7.71
C THR A 305 -4.63 2.57 8.44
N ARG A 306 -4.94 1.38 7.96
CA ARG A 306 -6.01 0.51 8.45
C ARG A 306 -5.51 -0.86 8.92
N LEU A 307 -6.42 -1.59 9.54
CA LEU A 307 -6.21 -2.92 10.14
C LEU A 307 -6.04 -4.07 9.13
N ASP A 308 -6.11 -3.83 7.85
CA ASP A 308 -6.19 -4.86 6.80
C ASP A 308 -4.95 -5.80 6.73
N ASN A 309 -3.89 -5.46 7.45
CA ASN A 309 -2.63 -6.19 7.50
C ASN A 309 -2.40 -7.00 8.78
N GLY A 310 -3.39 -7.16 9.63
CA GLY A 310 -3.23 -7.86 10.90
C GLY A 310 -2.38 -7.11 11.92
N ASP A 311 -2.23 -5.78 11.79
CA ASP A 311 -1.51 -4.97 12.78
C ASP A 311 -2.33 -4.68 14.04
N ALA A 312 -3.46 -5.34 14.15
CA ALA A 312 -4.42 -5.27 15.25
C ALA A 312 -4.94 -3.83 15.46
N THR A 313 -4.65 -3.21 16.55
CA THR A 313 -5.13 -1.86 16.88
C THR A 313 -4.07 -0.79 16.70
N ARG A 314 -2.94 -1.13 16.09
CA ARG A 314 -1.81 -0.19 15.98
C ARG A 314 -1.93 0.79 14.83
N TYR A 315 -2.66 0.44 13.77
CA TYR A 315 -3.00 1.31 12.64
C TYR A 315 -1.83 2.11 12.07
N TYR A 316 -0.74 1.43 11.74
CA TYR A 316 0.49 2.02 11.25
C TYR A 316 0.85 1.57 9.83
N HIS A 317 0.36 0.40 9.39
CA HIS A 317 0.49 -0.07 8.01
C HIS A 317 -0.52 0.62 7.09
N LEU A 318 -0.15 0.76 5.82
CA LEU A 318 -1.07 1.29 4.83
C LEU A 318 -2.22 0.31 4.56
N GLU A 319 -3.39 0.88 4.32
CA GLU A 319 -4.50 0.16 3.73
C GLU A 319 -4.04 -0.53 2.43
N THR A 320 -4.49 -1.78 2.22
CA THR A 320 -3.89 -2.70 1.24
C THR A 320 -4.13 -2.31 -0.22
N THR A 321 -5.13 -1.49 -0.50
CA THR A 321 -5.45 -1.04 -1.87
C THR A 321 -5.04 0.42 -2.10
N TYR A 322 -5.89 1.39 -1.76
CA TYR A 322 -5.61 2.81 -2.04
C TYR A 322 -4.44 3.39 -1.24
N GLY A 323 -4.21 2.92 0.00
CA GLY A 323 -3.08 3.37 0.81
C GLY A 323 -1.74 3.02 0.18
N ARG A 324 -1.55 1.72 -0.16
CA ARG A 324 -0.34 1.23 -0.83
C ARG A 324 -0.21 1.78 -2.26
N TYR A 325 -1.33 1.92 -2.95
CA TYR A 325 -1.35 2.52 -4.29
C TYR A 325 -0.87 3.96 -4.26
N THR A 326 -1.30 4.76 -3.28
CA THR A 326 -0.82 6.15 -3.09
C THR A 326 0.69 6.20 -2.89
N ALA A 327 1.24 5.34 -2.02
CA ALA A 327 2.68 5.27 -1.82
C ALA A 327 3.43 4.88 -3.10
N ALA A 328 2.92 3.89 -3.85
CA ALA A 328 3.50 3.48 -5.13
C ALA A 328 3.44 4.61 -6.18
N CYS A 329 2.36 5.40 -6.22
CA CYS A 329 2.21 6.57 -7.09
C CYS A 329 3.31 7.62 -6.82
N VAL A 330 3.64 7.87 -5.56
CA VAL A 330 4.74 8.78 -5.18
C VAL A 330 6.09 8.26 -5.69
N TRP A 331 6.37 6.98 -5.47
CA TRP A 331 7.58 6.34 -5.96
C TRP A 331 7.69 6.46 -7.48
N PHE A 332 6.61 6.13 -8.19
CA PHE A 332 6.54 6.25 -9.64
C PHE A 332 6.90 7.67 -10.11
N GLU A 333 6.17 8.68 -9.64
CA GLU A 333 6.37 10.05 -10.09
C GLU A 333 7.75 10.59 -9.73
N LYS A 334 8.23 10.31 -8.51
CA LYS A 334 9.53 10.81 -8.05
C LYS A 334 10.71 10.24 -8.81
N ILE A 335 10.63 8.98 -9.23
CA ILE A 335 11.70 8.30 -9.95
C ILE A 335 11.66 8.63 -11.45
N THR A 336 10.46 8.65 -12.04
CA THR A 336 10.31 8.83 -13.50
C THR A 336 10.25 10.29 -13.92
N GLY A 337 9.86 11.18 -13.00
CA GLY A 337 9.52 12.57 -13.32
C GLY A 337 8.22 12.75 -14.10
N LYS A 338 7.48 11.65 -14.37
CA LYS A 338 6.19 11.70 -15.07
C LYS A 338 5.07 11.91 -14.05
N ASN A 339 4.11 12.77 -14.39
CA ASN A 339 2.93 12.99 -13.57
C ASN A 339 2.12 11.68 -13.46
N VAL A 340 1.83 11.25 -12.23
CA VAL A 340 1.06 10.03 -11.99
C VAL A 340 -0.45 10.22 -12.20
N VAL A 341 -0.94 11.46 -12.16
CA VAL A 341 -2.37 11.75 -12.41
C VAL A 341 -2.71 11.39 -13.85
N GLY A 342 -3.64 10.46 -14.00
CA GLY A 342 -4.03 9.92 -15.30
C GLY A 342 -3.25 8.68 -15.74
N ASN A 343 -2.34 8.15 -14.94
CA ASN A 343 -1.77 6.83 -15.19
C ASN A 343 -2.90 5.79 -15.30
N THR A 344 -2.85 4.97 -16.33
CA THR A 344 -3.95 4.07 -16.71
C THR A 344 -4.09 2.85 -15.81
N TYR A 345 -3.07 2.55 -15.01
CA TYR A 345 -3.14 1.48 -14.03
C TYR A 345 -3.81 1.94 -12.73
N ALA A 346 -4.72 1.13 -12.23
CA ALA A 346 -5.28 1.26 -10.89
C ALA A 346 -5.59 -0.13 -10.30
N PRO A 347 -5.51 -0.30 -8.97
CA PRO A 347 -5.91 -1.53 -8.31
C PRO A 347 -7.37 -1.89 -8.60
N LYS A 348 -7.60 -3.20 -8.81
CA LYS A 348 -8.95 -3.70 -9.05
C LYS A 348 -9.88 -3.38 -7.87
N GLY A 349 -11.07 -2.87 -8.18
CA GLY A 349 -12.12 -2.62 -7.19
C GLY A 349 -12.10 -1.21 -6.60
N LEU A 350 -11.13 -0.36 -6.94
CA LEU A 350 -11.20 1.04 -6.59
C LEU A 350 -12.14 1.81 -7.53
N ASP A 351 -12.94 2.70 -6.96
CA ASP A 351 -13.73 3.66 -7.74
C ASP A 351 -12.84 4.82 -8.25
N GLU A 352 -13.32 5.50 -9.30
CA GLU A 352 -12.58 6.58 -9.97
C GLU A 352 -12.19 7.72 -9.01
N LYS A 353 -13.06 8.05 -8.04
CA LYS A 353 -12.81 9.14 -7.11
C LYS A 353 -11.71 8.77 -6.10
N THR A 354 -11.69 7.53 -5.64
CA THR A 354 -10.61 6.98 -4.79
C THR A 354 -9.29 6.92 -5.54
N ILE A 355 -9.29 6.50 -6.82
CA ILE A 355 -8.10 6.53 -7.69
C ILE A 355 -7.59 7.97 -7.81
N LYS A 356 -8.49 8.92 -8.08
CA LYS A 356 -8.14 10.34 -8.20
C LYS A 356 -7.55 10.89 -6.90
N VAL A 357 -8.10 10.52 -5.74
CA VAL A 357 -7.49 10.88 -4.43
C VAL A 357 -6.06 10.39 -4.34
N ALA A 358 -5.82 9.10 -4.61
CA ALA A 358 -4.49 8.50 -4.49
C ALA A 358 -3.46 9.16 -5.42
N GLN A 359 -3.80 9.31 -6.68
CA GLN A 359 -2.92 9.92 -7.68
C GLN A 359 -2.67 11.41 -7.40
N THR A 360 -3.72 12.18 -7.05
CA THR A 360 -3.58 13.62 -6.73
C THR A 360 -2.78 13.84 -5.45
N ALA A 361 -3.02 13.04 -4.41
CA ALA A 361 -2.28 13.11 -3.16
C ALA A 361 -0.77 12.88 -3.38
N ALA A 362 -0.44 11.90 -4.21
CA ALA A 362 0.94 11.58 -4.60
C ALA A 362 1.58 12.72 -5.41
N HIS A 363 0.88 13.21 -6.44
CA HIS A 363 1.36 14.31 -7.27
C HIS A 363 1.64 15.56 -6.44
N MET A 364 0.69 15.98 -5.60
CA MET A 364 0.86 17.15 -4.74
C MET A 364 2.01 17.00 -3.74
N ALA A 365 2.26 15.79 -3.24
CA ALA A 365 3.40 15.52 -2.38
C ALA A 365 4.75 15.63 -3.11
N VAL A 366 4.82 15.26 -4.38
CA VAL A 366 6.03 15.45 -5.20
C VAL A 366 6.29 16.93 -5.43
N GLN A 367 5.23 17.74 -5.65
CA GLN A 367 5.33 19.19 -5.85
C GLN A 367 5.65 19.94 -4.55
N SER A 368 5.10 19.51 -3.42
CA SER A 368 5.26 20.14 -2.10
C SER A 368 5.64 19.09 -1.04
N PRO A 369 6.88 18.56 -1.05
CA PRO A 369 7.24 17.37 -0.30
C PRO A 369 7.24 17.53 1.22
N ASN A 370 7.31 18.75 1.71
CA ASN A 370 7.46 19.07 3.13
C ASN A 370 6.19 19.67 3.76
N THR A 371 5.12 19.80 2.98
CA THR A 371 3.90 20.51 3.44
C THR A 371 2.66 19.75 2.98
N VAL A 372 1.71 19.60 3.89
CA VAL A 372 0.40 19.01 3.56
C VAL A 372 -0.33 19.92 2.58
N THR A 373 -0.80 19.35 1.49
CA THR A 373 -1.70 20.00 0.54
C THR A 373 -3.10 19.45 0.74
N GLU A 374 -4.05 20.32 1.05
CA GLU A 374 -5.46 19.94 1.16
C GLU A 374 -6.07 19.62 -0.20
N LEU A 375 -6.71 18.46 -0.29
CA LEU A 375 -7.43 18.02 -1.49
C LEU A 375 -8.87 18.56 -1.48
N VAL A 376 -9.03 19.87 -1.61
CA VAL A 376 -10.30 20.60 -1.42
C VAL A 376 -11.43 20.01 -2.26
N ASP A 377 -11.18 19.73 -3.53
CA ASP A 377 -12.18 19.19 -4.47
C ASP A 377 -12.51 17.71 -4.24
N LEU A 378 -11.78 17.05 -3.34
CA LEU A 378 -11.93 15.62 -3.02
C LEU A 378 -12.33 15.38 -1.56
N LYS A 379 -12.81 16.42 -0.87
CA LYS A 379 -13.31 16.31 0.52
C LYS A 379 -14.62 15.52 0.63
N LYS A 380 -15.38 15.43 -0.43
CA LYS A 380 -16.66 14.70 -0.47
C LYS A 380 -16.57 13.47 -1.36
N ARG A 381 -17.09 12.34 -0.87
CA ARG A 381 -17.18 11.09 -1.66
C ARG A 381 -18.21 11.21 -2.79
N VAL A 382 -19.32 11.88 -2.51
CA VAL A 382 -20.40 12.18 -3.47
C VAL A 382 -20.74 13.66 -3.40
N ASP A 383 -21.24 14.22 -4.50
CA ASP A 383 -21.49 15.65 -4.61
C ASP A 383 -22.73 16.10 -3.81
N SER A 384 -23.68 15.18 -3.58
CA SER A 384 -24.88 15.43 -2.79
C SER A 384 -24.73 14.99 -1.34
N ASP A 385 -25.06 15.87 -0.39
CA ASP A 385 -25.19 15.54 1.03
C ASP A 385 -26.62 15.08 1.39
N LEU A 386 -27.52 14.95 0.41
CA LEU A 386 -28.90 14.52 0.64
C LEU A 386 -28.97 13.00 0.76
N LEU A 387 -29.55 12.52 1.85
CA LEU A 387 -29.89 11.11 2.04
C LEU A 387 -31.34 10.88 1.56
N ALA A 388 -31.47 10.39 0.34
CA ALA A 388 -32.79 10.07 -0.23
C ALA A 388 -33.48 8.89 0.48
N VAL A 389 -32.68 7.99 1.06
CA VAL A 389 -33.14 6.81 1.82
C VAL A 389 -32.25 6.64 3.08
N PRO A 390 -32.72 5.90 4.10
CA PRO A 390 -31.96 5.70 5.33
C PRO A 390 -30.61 5.01 5.12
N ILE A 391 -29.72 5.15 6.10
CA ILE A 391 -28.51 4.37 6.26
C ILE A 391 -28.75 3.38 7.40
N TYR A 392 -28.29 2.14 7.25
CA TYR A 392 -28.33 1.11 8.27
C TYR A 392 -26.93 0.66 8.65
N VAL A 393 -26.65 0.58 9.97
CA VAL A 393 -25.37 0.12 10.51
C VAL A 393 -25.61 -1.03 11.47
N ASP A 394 -24.88 -2.10 11.27
CA ASP A 394 -24.82 -3.28 12.12
C ASP A 394 -23.52 -3.22 12.92
N PHE A 395 -23.62 -3.22 14.24
CA PHE A 395 -22.49 -3.23 15.16
C PHE A 395 -22.35 -4.62 15.78
N GLY A 396 -21.25 -5.29 15.47
CA GLY A 396 -21.11 -6.63 15.98
C GLY A 396 -19.77 -7.27 15.69
N SER A 397 -19.79 -8.59 15.55
CA SER A 397 -18.62 -9.40 15.29
C SER A 397 -18.34 -9.52 13.77
N SER A 398 -17.08 -9.75 13.42
CA SER A 398 -16.71 -10.05 12.04
C SER A 398 -17.22 -11.40 11.53
N THR A 399 -17.74 -12.25 12.41
CA THR A 399 -18.29 -13.59 12.07
C THR A 399 -19.80 -13.60 11.93
N ILE A 400 -20.49 -12.55 12.39
CA ILE A 400 -21.92 -12.36 12.24
C ILE A 400 -22.12 -11.00 11.58
N THR A 401 -22.43 -11.00 10.28
CA THR A 401 -22.57 -9.79 9.49
C THR A 401 -23.88 -9.78 8.72
N SER A 402 -24.48 -8.61 8.61
CA SER A 402 -25.71 -8.40 7.86
C SER A 402 -25.42 -8.23 6.37
N ALA A 403 -26.29 -8.77 5.53
CA ALA A 403 -26.21 -8.60 4.09
C ALA A 403 -26.49 -7.13 3.68
N THR A 404 -26.03 -6.74 2.49
CA THR A 404 -26.40 -5.46 1.86
C THR A 404 -27.93 -5.28 1.93
N PRO A 405 -28.44 -4.09 2.32
CA PRO A 405 -27.75 -2.80 2.37
C PRO A 405 -27.16 -2.42 3.74
N TRP A 406 -26.97 -3.32 4.65
CA TRP A 406 -26.40 -3.05 5.95
C TRP A 406 -24.89 -2.79 5.88
N ASN A 407 -24.42 -1.81 6.63
CA ASN A 407 -23.00 -1.50 6.80
C ASN A 407 -22.51 -2.14 8.08
N ASN A 408 -21.57 -3.06 8.00
CA ASN A 408 -21.10 -3.83 9.16
C ASN A 408 -19.90 -3.17 9.83
N TYR A 409 -20.06 -2.71 11.09
CA TYR A 409 -18.99 -2.18 11.90
C TYR A 409 -18.54 -3.21 12.94
N THR A 410 -17.38 -3.81 12.74
CA THR A 410 -16.96 -5.04 13.46
C THR A 410 -15.87 -4.82 14.51
N SER A 411 -15.72 -3.61 15.04
CA SER A 411 -14.74 -3.29 16.09
C SER A 411 -15.39 -2.69 17.31
N SER A 412 -15.03 -3.20 18.50
CA SER A 412 -15.46 -2.65 19.80
C SER A 412 -14.50 -1.59 20.36
N VAL A 413 -13.32 -1.46 19.77
CA VAL A 413 -12.30 -0.49 20.17
C VAL A 413 -12.23 0.66 19.19
N SER A 414 -11.58 1.75 19.57
CA SER A 414 -11.35 2.86 18.66
C SER A 414 -10.67 2.37 17.38
N ALA A 415 -11.29 2.65 16.25
CA ALA A 415 -10.90 2.11 14.96
C ALA A 415 -11.12 3.14 13.84
N ALA A 416 -10.69 2.79 12.63
CA ALA A 416 -10.88 3.59 11.44
C ALA A 416 -12.37 3.88 11.18
N PRO A 417 -12.75 5.08 10.72
CA PRO A 417 -14.10 5.37 10.27
C PRO A 417 -14.52 4.44 9.13
N LEU A 418 -15.74 3.92 9.21
CA LEU A 418 -16.38 3.16 8.14
C LEU A 418 -17.22 4.11 7.28
N LEU A 419 -16.89 4.26 6.00
CA LEU A 419 -17.73 4.99 5.04
C LEU A 419 -18.99 4.18 4.74
N LEU A 420 -20.14 4.82 4.86
CA LEU A 420 -21.43 4.17 4.79
C LEU A 420 -22.05 4.27 3.40
N SER A 421 -22.88 3.28 3.06
CA SER A 421 -23.81 3.30 1.94
C SER A 421 -25.25 3.39 2.46
N ASP A 422 -26.13 3.95 1.65
CA ASP A 422 -27.57 4.05 1.97
C ASP A 422 -28.31 2.71 1.77
N ALA A 423 -29.59 2.68 2.09
CA ALA A 423 -30.45 1.49 1.96
C ALA A 423 -30.65 0.99 0.52
N LYS A 424 -30.16 1.73 -0.49
CA LYS A 424 -30.09 1.31 -1.89
C LYS A 424 -28.68 0.96 -2.32
N ALA A 425 -27.76 0.81 -1.37
CA ALA A 425 -26.34 0.57 -1.59
C ALA A 425 -25.61 1.70 -2.36
N ASN A 426 -26.17 2.91 -2.41
CA ASN A 426 -25.47 4.05 -2.97
C ASN A 426 -24.44 4.58 -1.96
N ALA A 427 -23.29 5.03 -2.45
CA ALA A 427 -22.28 5.69 -1.63
C ALA A 427 -22.82 6.99 -1.01
N THR A 428 -22.42 7.27 0.24
CA THR A 428 -22.75 8.53 0.93
C THR A 428 -21.49 9.24 1.41
N ASN A 429 -21.62 10.46 1.92
CA ASN A 429 -20.54 11.17 2.61
C ASN A 429 -20.46 10.80 4.10
N VAL A 430 -21.39 10.01 4.61
CA VAL A 430 -21.51 9.67 6.02
C VAL A 430 -20.55 8.55 6.39
N SER A 431 -19.91 8.68 7.53
CA SER A 431 -19.12 7.63 8.13
C SER A 431 -19.45 7.44 9.62
N VAL A 432 -19.15 6.25 10.13
CA VAL A 432 -19.32 5.90 11.54
C VAL A 432 -18.02 5.39 12.11
N ARG A 433 -17.73 5.71 13.37
CA ARG A 433 -16.56 5.23 14.10
C ARG A 433 -16.90 4.99 15.57
N VAL A 434 -16.49 3.86 16.14
CA VAL A 434 -16.37 3.70 17.59
C VAL A 434 -15.16 4.53 18.04
N ALA A 435 -15.39 5.56 18.84
CA ALA A 435 -14.33 6.43 19.32
C ALA A 435 -13.71 5.94 20.65
N GLY A 436 -14.44 5.13 21.42
CA GLY A 436 -13.92 4.49 22.62
C GLY A 436 -15.00 4.03 23.58
N GLY A 437 -14.59 3.45 24.69
CA GLY A 437 -15.46 3.10 25.84
C GLY A 437 -16.17 1.75 25.76
N PHE A 438 -16.28 1.12 24.59
CA PHE A 438 -16.78 -0.25 24.50
C PHE A 438 -15.70 -1.25 24.92
N THR A 439 -16.10 -2.29 25.64
CA THR A 439 -15.18 -3.26 26.24
C THR A 439 -15.04 -4.56 25.47
N SER A 440 -16.09 -4.93 24.73
CA SER A 440 -16.12 -6.19 23.96
C SER A 440 -17.26 -6.21 22.95
N VAL A 441 -17.27 -7.26 22.14
CA VAL A 441 -18.38 -7.67 21.28
C VAL A 441 -18.96 -8.97 21.86
N TYR A 442 -20.27 -9.07 22.04
CA TYR A 442 -20.87 -10.38 22.27
C TYR A 442 -21.25 -11.04 20.95
N ASN A 443 -21.05 -12.34 20.86
CA ASN A 443 -21.19 -13.11 19.62
C ASN A 443 -22.52 -13.87 19.57
N GLY A 444 -23.60 -13.24 19.96
CA GLY A 444 -24.94 -13.78 19.81
C GLY A 444 -25.27 -14.96 20.71
N VAL A 445 -26.54 -15.38 20.67
CA VAL A 445 -27.07 -16.50 21.42
C VAL A 445 -27.34 -17.67 20.46
N SER A 446 -26.86 -18.85 20.81
CA SER A 446 -27.20 -20.07 20.09
C SER A 446 -28.65 -20.48 20.38
N GLY A 447 -29.42 -20.78 19.33
CA GLY A 447 -30.77 -21.35 19.48
C GLY A 447 -31.94 -20.41 19.26
N GLU A 448 -31.69 -19.11 18.99
CA GLU A 448 -32.76 -18.19 18.60
C GLU A 448 -33.23 -18.42 17.16
N PRO A 449 -34.53 -18.31 16.88
CA PRO A 449 -35.06 -18.47 15.52
C PRO A 449 -34.53 -17.36 14.58
N ASP A 450 -34.39 -17.71 13.31
CA ASP A 450 -34.00 -16.78 12.26
C ASP A 450 -35.19 -15.87 11.93
N LYS A 451 -35.31 -14.76 12.65
CA LYS A 451 -36.42 -13.80 12.52
C LYS A 451 -35.94 -12.41 12.18
N VAL A 452 -36.75 -11.68 11.42
CA VAL A 452 -36.54 -10.26 11.13
C VAL A 452 -37.41 -9.45 12.08
N MET A 453 -36.83 -8.47 12.76
CA MET A 453 -37.60 -7.46 13.51
C MET A 453 -38.00 -6.34 12.58
N VAL A 454 -39.28 -6.03 12.50
CA VAL A 454 -39.78 -4.89 11.73
C VAL A 454 -40.28 -3.81 12.66
N VAL A 455 -39.65 -2.66 12.59
CA VAL A 455 -40.04 -1.48 13.38
C VAL A 455 -40.01 -0.25 12.49
N ASP A 456 -41.14 0.45 12.37
CA ASP A 456 -41.28 1.68 11.55
C ASP A 456 -40.69 1.53 10.14
N GLU A 457 -41.10 0.51 9.44
CA GLU A 457 -40.65 0.20 8.07
C GLU A 457 -39.18 -0.20 7.95
N VAL A 458 -38.44 -0.28 9.06
CA VAL A 458 -37.06 -0.79 9.08
C VAL A 458 -37.08 -2.27 9.41
N GLU A 459 -36.48 -3.05 8.54
CA GLU A 459 -36.27 -4.49 8.74
C GLU A 459 -34.90 -4.71 9.34
N PHE A 460 -34.86 -5.14 10.60
CA PHE A 460 -33.59 -5.53 11.29
C PHE A 460 -33.42 -7.05 11.13
N PRO A 461 -32.51 -7.51 10.28
CA PRO A 461 -32.25 -8.94 10.12
C PRO A 461 -31.66 -9.50 11.41
N MET A 462 -31.78 -10.83 11.59
CA MET A 462 -31.25 -11.51 12.78
C MET A 462 -29.76 -11.20 13.03
N SER A 463 -28.97 -11.09 11.96
CA SER A 463 -27.55 -10.73 12.04
C SER A 463 -27.33 -9.37 12.70
N ALA A 464 -28.19 -8.38 12.49
CA ALA A 464 -28.05 -7.03 13.03
C ALA A 464 -28.52 -6.90 14.51
N TRP A 465 -29.18 -7.91 15.07
CA TRP A 465 -29.60 -7.88 16.47
C TRP A 465 -29.07 -9.05 17.31
N LYS A 466 -28.47 -10.05 16.70
CA LYS A 466 -27.97 -11.25 17.37
C LYS A 466 -26.70 -11.00 18.14
N ASP A 467 -25.84 -10.13 17.68
CA ASP A 467 -24.62 -9.70 18.34
C ASP A 467 -24.59 -8.18 18.52
N GLY A 468 -23.57 -7.64 19.16
CA GLY A 468 -23.48 -6.20 19.38
C GLY A 468 -22.32 -5.80 20.27
N LEU A 469 -22.12 -4.51 20.40
CA LEU A 469 -21.10 -3.93 21.28
C LEU A 469 -21.58 -3.90 22.73
N ILE A 470 -20.65 -4.15 23.66
CA ILE A 470 -20.88 -4.08 25.09
C ILE A 470 -20.12 -2.88 25.67
N VAL A 471 -20.82 -2.05 26.45
CA VAL A 471 -20.21 -1.11 27.36
C VAL A 471 -20.36 -1.62 28.80
N SER A 472 -19.26 -1.71 29.54
CA SER A 472 -19.34 -2.05 30.96
C SER A 472 -19.86 -0.86 31.74
N GLY A 473 -20.82 -1.10 32.64
CA GLY A 473 -21.42 -0.03 33.45
C GLY A 473 -20.41 0.61 34.41
N VAL A 474 -20.67 1.85 34.69
CA VAL A 474 -19.85 2.79 35.48
C VAL A 474 -19.51 2.23 36.89
N ALA A 475 -20.34 1.37 37.45
CA ALA A 475 -20.20 0.94 38.86
C ALA A 475 -19.09 -0.11 39.11
N ASN A 476 -18.62 -0.85 38.09
CA ASN A 476 -17.72 -2.00 38.34
C ASN A 476 -16.30 -1.84 37.78
N ALA A 477 -16.01 -0.86 36.95
CA ALA A 477 -14.70 -0.74 36.29
C ALA A 477 -13.95 0.58 36.55
N GLY A 478 -14.48 1.46 37.40
CA GLY A 478 -13.88 2.76 37.64
C GLY A 478 -13.92 3.69 36.40
N ASN A 479 -14.65 3.30 35.36
CA ASN A 479 -14.80 4.06 34.13
C ASN A 479 -16.02 4.98 34.26
N THR A 480 -15.79 6.28 34.38
CA THR A 480 -16.83 7.29 34.52
C THR A 480 -17.27 7.88 33.19
N GLU A 481 -16.60 7.52 32.11
CA GLU A 481 -16.84 8.09 30.79
C GLU A 481 -17.73 7.17 29.94
N PRO A 482 -18.70 7.73 29.19
CA PRO A 482 -19.55 6.94 28.31
C PRO A 482 -18.74 6.34 27.15
N ALA A 483 -19.21 5.21 26.62
CA ALA A 483 -18.75 4.75 25.33
C ALA A 483 -19.30 5.67 24.25
N THR A 484 -18.51 5.89 23.18
CA THR A 484 -18.84 6.87 22.16
C THR A 484 -18.76 6.30 20.75
N VAL A 485 -19.78 6.63 19.97
CA VAL A 485 -19.82 6.42 18.51
C VAL A 485 -19.93 7.77 17.83
N GLU A 486 -19.01 8.05 16.92
CA GLU A 486 -19.04 9.26 16.10
C GLU A 486 -19.66 8.97 14.74
N VAL A 487 -20.62 9.78 14.34
CA VAL A 487 -21.18 9.84 12.99
C VAL A 487 -20.75 11.16 12.38
N THR A 488 -20.08 11.12 11.23
CA THR A 488 -19.55 12.33 10.56
C THR A 488 -19.99 12.37 9.10
N GLY A 489 -19.81 13.53 8.44
CA GLY A 489 -20.18 13.71 7.04
C GLY A 489 -21.68 13.97 6.81
N LEU A 490 -22.42 14.27 7.88
CA LEU A 490 -23.81 14.72 7.80
C LEU A 490 -23.87 16.19 7.35
N SER A 491 -24.92 16.57 6.61
CA SER A 491 -25.15 17.99 6.27
C SER A 491 -25.54 18.78 7.50
N SER A 492 -24.76 19.81 7.86
CA SER A 492 -25.09 20.72 8.97
C SER A 492 -26.33 21.59 8.71
N ALA A 493 -26.82 21.62 7.46
CA ALA A 493 -28.06 22.32 7.07
C ALA A 493 -29.31 21.45 7.22
N SER A 494 -29.16 20.18 7.59
CA SER A 494 -30.26 19.21 7.67
C SER A 494 -30.46 18.69 9.09
N LYS A 495 -31.63 18.12 9.35
CA LYS A 495 -31.95 17.39 10.57
C LYS A 495 -32.07 15.91 10.27
N TYR A 496 -31.79 15.09 11.27
CA TYR A 496 -31.77 13.64 11.14
C TYR A 496 -32.53 12.96 12.26
N ASN A 497 -33.22 11.85 11.92
CA ASN A 497 -33.77 10.94 12.90
C ASN A 497 -32.82 9.75 13.02
N PHE A 498 -32.48 9.42 14.26
CA PHE A 498 -31.68 8.25 14.60
C PHE A 498 -32.53 7.23 15.32
N THR A 499 -32.48 5.98 14.89
CA THR A 499 -33.12 4.86 15.57
C THR A 499 -32.03 3.91 16.04
N ILE A 500 -31.94 3.70 17.35
CA ILE A 500 -30.97 2.80 17.97
C ILE A 500 -31.69 1.54 18.41
N LEU A 501 -31.14 0.39 18.04
CA LEU A 501 -31.59 -0.92 18.49
C LEU A 501 -30.57 -1.49 19.48
N ALA A 502 -31.05 -2.00 20.61
CA ALA A 502 -30.26 -2.75 21.56
C ALA A 502 -31.01 -3.97 22.06
N VAL A 503 -30.42 -5.12 21.85
CA VAL A 503 -30.99 -6.41 22.20
C VAL A 503 -29.93 -7.28 22.84
N ARG A 504 -30.30 -7.97 23.91
CA ARG A 504 -29.51 -9.07 24.44
C ARG A 504 -30.42 -10.20 24.89
N PHE A 505 -30.42 -11.28 24.14
CA PHE A 505 -31.13 -12.51 24.48
C PHE A 505 -30.18 -13.53 25.10
N GLY A 506 -30.70 -14.31 26.05
CA GLY A 506 -30.02 -15.48 26.63
C GLY A 506 -28.92 -15.24 27.67
N GLY A 507 -28.60 -16.24 28.38
CA GLY A 507 -27.43 -16.43 29.25
C GLY A 507 -27.52 -15.94 30.68
N SER A 508 -28.06 -14.80 31.02
CA SER A 508 -28.28 -14.39 32.39
C SER A 508 -29.65 -13.77 32.61
N LYS A 509 -30.28 -14.16 33.74
CA LYS A 509 -31.60 -13.68 34.14
C LYS A 509 -31.58 -12.24 34.69
N THR A 510 -30.77 -11.37 34.09
CA THR A 510 -30.48 -10.05 34.64
C THR A 510 -30.87 -8.97 33.67
N ALA A 511 -31.71 -8.05 34.14
CA ALA A 511 -32.04 -6.83 33.38
C ALA A 511 -30.77 -5.99 33.12
N ARG A 512 -30.64 -5.50 31.89
CA ARG A 512 -29.62 -4.56 31.48
C ARG A 512 -30.29 -3.33 30.91
N THR A 513 -29.87 -2.18 31.36
CA THR A 513 -30.40 -0.89 30.85
C THR A 513 -29.27 -0.13 30.20
N SER A 514 -29.46 0.21 28.95
CA SER A 514 -28.58 1.07 28.19
C SER A 514 -29.18 2.44 28.08
N GLU A 515 -28.41 3.48 28.36
CA GLU A 515 -28.79 4.88 28.19
C GLU A 515 -28.03 5.49 27.02
N TYR A 516 -28.72 6.26 26.22
CA TYR A 516 -28.16 6.91 25.02
C TYR A 516 -28.42 8.40 25.04
N THR A 517 -27.36 9.17 24.71
CA THR A 517 -27.43 10.62 24.49
C THR A 517 -26.78 10.96 23.17
N LEU A 518 -27.47 11.71 22.33
CA LEU A 518 -26.94 12.21 21.06
C LEU A 518 -26.54 13.68 21.19
N LYS A 519 -25.28 13.97 20.83
CA LYS A 519 -24.67 15.30 20.89
C LYS A 519 -24.26 15.77 19.50
N GLY A 520 -24.94 16.75 18.99
CA GLY A 520 -24.63 17.50 17.79
C GLY A 520 -24.57 19.00 18.11
N LYS A 521 -25.18 19.83 17.28
CA LYS A 521 -25.48 21.23 17.57
C LYS A 521 -26.50 21.32 18.70
N ASN A 522 -27.46 20.42 18.75
CA ASN A 522 -28.35 20.18 19.88
C ASN A 522 -27.95 18.88 20.61
N THR A 523 -28.42 18.76 21.87
CA THR A 523 -28.28 17.53 22.65
C THR A 523 -29.65 16.96 22.90
N ILE A 524 -29.85 15.67 22.58
CA ILE A 524 -31.12 14.97 22.77
C ILE A 524 -30.85 13.71 23.60
N GLY A 525 -31.59 13.53 24.65
CA GLY A 525 -31.45 12.41 25.59
C GLY A 525 -31.29 12.93 27.03
N PRO A 526 -31.02 12.05 28.02
CA PRO A 526 -30.86 10.60 27.81
C PRO A 526 -32.16 9.89 27.49
N LYS A 527 -32.07 8.76 26.77
CA LYS A 527 -33.14 7.80 26.52
C LYS A 527 -32.66 6.38 26.80
N GLU A 528 -33.52 5.55 27.33
CA GLU A 528 -33.17 4.22 27.80
C GLU A 528 -33.75 3.11 26.93
N ILE A 529 -33.03 2.00 26.82
CA ILE A 529 -33.53 0.70 26.35
C ILE A 529 -33.20 -0.33 27.41
N ARG A 530 -34.20 -1.10 27.83
CA ARG A 530 -34.03 -2.21 28.77
C ARG A 530 -34.04 -3.53 28.01
N THR A 531 -32.99 -4.33 28.18
CA THR A 531 -32.82 -5.62 27.53
C THR A 531 -32.69 -6.74 28.58
N GLY A 532 -32.89 -8.01 28.17
CA GLY A 532 -32.60 -9.17 28.97
C GLY A 532 -33.75 -9.70 29.85
N LEU A 533 -34.82 -8.93 30.05
CA LEU A 533 -35.99 -9.36 30.79
C LEU A 533 -37.27 -9.03 30.07
N LYS A 534 -38.33 -9.81 30.35
CA LYS A 534 -39.70 -9.52 29.94
C LYS A 534 -40.19 -8.25 30.66
N LEU A 535 -40.69 -7.29 29.89
CA LEU A 535 -41.19 -6.04 30.43
C LEU A 535 -42.35 -6.28 31.39
N GLY A 536 -42.34 -5.61 32.55
CA GLY A 536 -43.38 -5.71 33.54
C GLY A 536 -43.33 -6.95 34.40
N THR A 537 -42.28 -7.79 34.30
CA THR A 537 -42.09 -8.95 35.16
C THR A 537 -41.02 -8.74 36.23
N ASN A 538 -41.07 -9.52 37.29
CA ASN A 538 -40.06 -9.51 38.37
C ASN A 538 -38.73 -10.10 37.87
N GLU A 539 -37.66 -9.75 38.57
CA GLU A 539 -36.34 -10.31 38.31
C GLU A 539 -36.39 -11.85 38.24
N GLY A 540 -35.94 -12.43 37.13
CA GLY A 540 -35.87 -13.86 36.92
C GLY A 540 -36.70 -14.46 35.80
N GLU A 541 -37.54 -13.68 35.14
CA GLU A 541 -38.25 -14.12 33.91
C GLU A 541 -37.57 -13.58 32.67
N TYR A 542 -37.27 -14.47 31.71
CA TYR A 542 -36.75 -14.09 30.43
C TYR A 542 -37.83 -13.59 29.50
N ALA A 543 -37.61 -12.51 28.78
CA ALA A 543 -38.33 -12.25 27.58
C ALA A 543 -37.85 -13.24 26.51
N THR A 544 -38.74 -14.02 25.97
CA THR A 544 -38.51 -14.66 24.68
C THR A 544 -38.74 -13.66 23.59
N PHE A 545 -38.10 -13.87 22.44
CA PHE A 545 -38.23 -13.00 21.27
C PHE A 545 -39.71 -12.78 20.84
N GLU A 546 -40.59 -13.70 21.19
CA GLU A 546 -42.01 -13.68 20.84
C GLU A 546 -42.89 -12.90 21.82
N GLU A 547 -42.41 -12.63 23.03
CA GLU A 547 -43.20 -12.08 24.12
C GLU A 547 -43.07 -10.56 24.30
N VAL A 548 -42.08 -9.95 23.64
CA VAL A 548 -41.81 -8.51 23.77
C VAL A 548 -42.10 -7.79 22.46
N PRO A 549 -42.94 -6.74 22.49
CA PRO A 549 -43.10 -5.89 21.33
C PRO A 549 -41.76 -5.33 20.88
N TYR A 550 -41.40 -5.51 19.61
CA TYR A 550 -40.10 -5.10 19.06
C TYR A 550 -39.76 -3.62 19.29
N GLY A 551 -40.80 -2.76 19.37
CA GLY A 551 -40.63 -1.33 19.67
C GLY A 551 -39.97 -1.02 21.01
N GLU A 552 -39.93 -1.98 21.93
CA GLU A 552 -39.29 -1.79 23.24
C GLU A 552 -37.78 -2.01 23.24
N TYR A 553 -37.24 -2.61 22.17
CA TYR A 553 -35.80 -2.75 21.97
C TYR A 553 -35.19 -1.62 21.16
N ILE A 554 -35.97 -0.57 20.86
CA ILE A 554 -35.49 0.60 20.13
C ILE A 554 -35.72 1.90 20.90
N THR A 555 -34.87 2.87 20.64
CA THR A 555 -35.12 4.27 21.01
C THR A 555 -34.87 5.19 19.82
N LYS A 556 -35.67 6.25 19.72
CA LYS A 556 -35.64 7.18 18.59
C LYS A 556 -35.24 8.56 19.04
N PHE A 557 -34.39 9.18 18.26
CA PHE A 557 -33.95 10.56 18.43
C PHE A 557 -34.35 11.32 17.17
N GLU A 558 -35.26 12.26 17.32
CA GLU A 558 -35.81 13.02 16.20
C GLU A 558 -35.21 14.42 16.14
N ASN A 559 -35.07 14.93 14.93
CA ASN A 559 -34.58 16.28 14.67
C ASN A 559 -33.18 16.57 15.27
N VAL A 560 -32.29 15.59 15.24
CA VAL A 560 -30.90 15.76 15.63
C VAL A 560 -30.21 16.69 14.64
N GLU A 561 -29.60 17.77 15.10
CA GLU A 561 -28.85 18.73 14.29
C GLU A 561 -27.34 18.43 14.41
N PRO A 562 -26.66 18.10 13.30
CA PRO A 562 -25.20 17.92 13.33
C PRO A 562 -24.47 19.23 13.69
N THR A 563 -23.26 19.11 14.21
CA THR A 563 -22.35 20.25 14.37
C THR A 563 -22.01 20.91 13.02
N ALA A 564 -21.36 22.07 13.05
CA ALA A 564 -20.99 22.80 11.82
C ALA A 564 -20.08 21.98 10.87
N ASP A 565 -19.31 21.06 11.42
CA ASP A 565 -18.46 20.12 10.69
C ASP A 565 -19.16 18.79 10.34
N GLY A 566 -20.49 18.71 10.54
CA GLY A 566 -21.30 17.56 10.13
C GLY A 566 -21.21 16.34 11.05
N LYS A 567 -20.96 16.56 12.36
CA LYS A 567 -20.74 15.49 13.33
C LYS A 567 -21.90 15.36 14.32
N VAL A 568 -22.22 14.09 14.67
CA VAL A 568 -23.06 13.72 15.82
C VAL A 568 -22.32 12.67 16.63
N VAL A 569 -22.27 12.83 17.94
CA VAL A 569 -21.71 11.83 18.87
C VAL A 569 -22.85 11.11 19.58
N ILE A 570 -22.83 9.80 19.55
CA ILE A 570 -23.74 8.94 20.31
C ILE A 570 -22.99 8.46 21.55
N GLU A 571 -23.44 8.90 22.72
CA GLU A 571 -22.93 8.38 24.00
C GLU A 571 -23.78 7.21 24.47
N VAL A 572 -23.13 6.14 24.94
CA VAL A 572 -23.76 4.94 25.44
C VAL A 572 -23.26 4.63 26.83
N VAL A 573 -24.17 4.47 27.78
CA VAL A 573 -23.88 4.15 29.18
C VAL A 573 -24.66 2.89 29.59
N GLY A 574 -24.03 1.99 30.30
CA GLY A 574 -24.71 0.90 31.01
C GLY A 574 -25.13 1.38 32.39
N LEU A 575 -26.45 1.39 32.67
CA LEU A 575 -26.96 1.81 33.97
C LEU A 575 -26.86 0.70 35.01
N SER A 576 -26.82 1.11 36.28
CA SER A 576 -26.71 0.18 37.43
C SER A 576 -27.94 -0.73 37.58
N GLY A 577 -27.68 -1.99 37.79
CA GLY A 577 -28.60 -3.10 38.04
C GLY A 577 -27.80 -4.34 38.40
N ALA A 578 -28.39 -5.49 38.41
CA ALA A 578 -27.65 -6.73 38.69
C ALA A 578 -26.58 -7.06 37.62
N ALA A 579 -26.67 -6.45 36.44
CA ALA A 579 -25.56 -6.40 35.46
C ALA A 579 -25.48 -4.96 34.91
N THR A 580 -24.31 -4.37 35.11
CA THR A 580 -24.01 -2.98 34.69
C THR A 580 -23.52 -2.88 33.23
N GLU A 581 -24.10 -3.68 32.35
CA GLU A 581 -23.74 -3.67 30.92
C GLU A 581 -24.77 -2.93 30.09
N GLY A 582 -24.33 -2.03 29.22
CA GLY A 582 -25.12 -1.47 28.13
C GLY A 582 -24.75 -2.12 26.81
N HIS A 583 -25.63 -1.98 25.82
CA HIS A 583 -25.49 -2.61 24.51
C HIS A 583 -25.78 -1.65 23.37
N LEU A 584 -25.17 -1.90 22.22
CA LEU A 584 -25.47 -1.26 20.94
C LEU A 584 -25.37 -2.31 19.83
N ASN A 585 -26.49 -2.62 19.18
CA ASN A 585 -26.54 -3.61 18.11
C ASN A 585 -26.64 -2.97 16.73
N ALA A 586 -27.60 -2.07 16.55
CA ALA A 586 -27.82 -1.47 15.24
C ALA A 586 -28.25 -0.01 15.34
N LEU A 587 -28.05 0.70 14.22
CA LEU A 587 -28.35 2.10 14.05
C LEU A 587 -29.00 2.32 12.68
N SER A 588 -30.10 3.10 12.66
CA SER A 588 -30.64 3.68 11.43
C SER A 588 -30.52 5.19 11.49
N ILE A 589 -30.11 5.80 10.37
CA ILE A 589 -29.98 7.25 10.20
C ILE A 589 -30.86 7.66 9.02
N LYS A 590 -31.84 8.55 9.24
CA LYS A 590 -32.75 9.05 8.22
C LYS A 590 -32.76 10.57 8.24
N GLN A 591 -32.53 11.20 7.10
CA GLN A 591 -32.65 12.65 6.97
C GLN A 591 -34.14 13.05 7.05
N VAL A 592 -34.44 14.09 7.81
CA VAL A 592 -35.76 14.69 7.86
C VAL A 592 -35.95 15.53 6.60
N GLN A 593 -37.02 15.26 5.88
CA GLN A 593 -37.37 15.98 4.66
C GLN A 593 -37.97 17.35 4.95
#